data_89dbb2a28dfa90e4bd0e4281a7d69045
#
_entry.id   89dbb2a28dfa90e4bd0e4281a7d69045
#
_cell.length_a   1.000
_cell.length_b   1.000
_cell.length_c   1.000
_cell.angle_alpha   90.00
_cell.angle_beta   90.00
_cell.angle_gamma   90.00
#
_symmetry.space_group_name_H-M   'P 1'
#
loop_
_entity.id
_entity.type
_entity.pdbx_description
1 polymer ?
#
loop_
_entity_poly.entity_id
_entity_poly.type
_entity_poly.pdbx_seq_one_letter_code
_entity_poly.pdbx_strand_id
1 'polypeptide(L)'
;MPRRGQIAKRDVLPDPLYNSKLVTRLINNVMYDGKKGVAQKIVYDAFDIIKEKTGNDPLETFEAAMENVMPVLEVKARRVGGATYQVPLEVRPERRQTLGLRWITLYARQRSERTMKERLALSLIHI
;
A
#
# COMPACT_ATOMS: atom_id res chain seq x y z
N MET A 1 -22.29 3.13 17.44
CA MET A 1 -21.93 2.85 16.02
C MET A 1 -23.09 3.22 15.11
N PRO A 2 -22.88 4.05 14.10
CA PRO A 2 -23.97 4.42 13.20
C PRO A 2 -24.39 3.23 12.33
N ARG A 3 -25.68 2.99 12.26
CA ARG A 3 -26.24 1.94 11.39
C ARG A 3 -26.68 2.45 10.01
N ARG A 4 -27.08 3.72 9.92
CA ARG A 4 -27.60 4.35 8.70
C ARG A 4 -26.93 5.66 8.35
N GLY A 5 -26.05 6.15 9.19
CA GLY A 5 -25.31 7.39 8.97
C GLY A 5 -23.99 7.15 8.22
N GLN A 6 -23.49 8.19 7.60
CA GLN A 6 -22.14 8.15 7.04
C GLN A 6 -21.13 8.20 8.18
N ILE A 7 -20.18 7.27 8.12
CA ILE A 7 -19.05 7.28 9.05
C ILE A 7 -18.01 8.21 8.45
N ALA A 8 -17.58 9.21 9.23
CA ALA A 8 -16.51 10.11 8.80
C ALA A 8 -15.23 9.31 8.60
N LYS A 9 -14.56 9.54 7.48
CA LYS A 9 -13.28 8.90 7.22
C LYS A 9 -12.20 9.53 8.09
N ARG A 10 -11.41 8.68 8.75
CA ARG A 10 -10.29 9.15 9.52
C ARG A 10 -9.13 9.46 8.58
N ASP A 11 -8.59 10.64 8.72
CA ASP A 11 -7.37 11.01 8.00
C ASP A 11 -6.14 10.69 8.85
N VAL A 12 -5.00 10.57 8.22
CA VAL A 12 -3.73 10.32 8.89
C VAL A 12 -2.85 11.56 8.83
N LEU A 13 -1.95 11.69 9.82
CA LEU A 13 -0.97 12.76 9.80
C LEU A 13 0.16 12.41 8.82
N PRO A 14 0.73 13.41 8.12
CA PRO A 14 1.88 13.16 7.26
C PRO A 14 3.05 12.59 8.06
N ASP A 15 3.84 11.73 7.41
CA ASP A 15 5.04 11.19 8.04
C ASP A 15 6.04 12.30 8.35
N PRO A 16 6.60 12.37 9.58
CA PRO A 16 7.51 13.45 9.96
C PRO A 16 8.78 13.51 9.11
N LEU A 17 9.29 12.37 8.66
CA LEU A 17 10.54 12.31 7.91
C LEU A 17 10.36 12.66 6.43
N TYR A 18 9.29 12.18 5.81
CA TYR A 18 9.00 12.37 4.38
C TYR A 18 7.87 13.34 4.11
N ASN A 19 7.17 13.77 5.14
CA ASN A 19 6.02 14.68 5.06
C ASN A 19 4.97 14.19 4.05
N SER A 20 4.68 12.89 4.07
CA SER A 20 3.76 12.24 3.14
C SER A 20 2.74 11.39 3.88
N LYS A 21 1.46 11.61 3.61
CA LYS A 21 0.38 10.79 4.13
C LYS A 21 0.43 9.36 3.56
N LEU A 22 0.90 9.23 2.32
CA LEU A 22 1.03 7.93 1.67
C LEU A 22 2.05 7.05 2.40
N VAL A 23 3.16 7.63 2.85
CA VAL A 23 4.16 6.92 3.67
C VAL A 23 3.57 6.48 5.00
N THR A 24 2.78 7.34 5.65
CA THR A 24 2.08 6.99 6.89
C THR A 24 1.15 5.79 6.69
N ARG A 25 0.41 5.76 5.60
CA ARG A 25 -0.49 4.65 5.26
C ARG A 25 0.29 3.37 4.96
N LEU A 26 1.45 3.47 4.32
CA LEU A 26 2.32 2.32 4.11
C LEU A 26 2.79 1.74 5.44
N ILE A 27 3.23 2.58 6.37
CA ILE A 27 3.64 2.17 7.71
C ILE A 27 2.51 1.43 8.41
N ASN A 28 1.29 1.96 8.33
CA ASN A 28 0.11 1.33 8.94
C ASN A 28 -0.19 -0.05 8.34
N ASN A 29 0.05 -0.23 7.03
CA ASN A 29 -0.13 -1.53 6.37
C ASN A 29 0.96 -2.54 6.75
N VAL A 30 2.18 -2.10 6.97
CA VAL A 30 3.28 -2.97 7.37
C VAL A 30 3.16 -3.40 8.84
N MET A 31 2.49 -2.60 9.64
CA MET A 31 2.37 -2.81 11.09
C MET A 31 1.64 -4.10 11.46
N TYR A 32 2.19 -4.81 12.46
CA TYR A 32 1.54 -5.95 13.12
C TYR A 32 1.28 -5.64 14.57
N ASP A 33 0.12 -6.03 15.08
CA ASP A 33 -0.22 -5.97 16.52
C ASP A 33 -0.04 -4.58 17.14
N GLY A 34 -0.25 -3.53 16.37
CA GLY A 34 -0.10 -2.16 16.86
C GLY A 34 1.34 -1.68 17.06
N LYS A 35 2.32 -2.43 16.61
CA LYS A 35 3.75 -2.10 16.79
C LYS A 35 4.23 -1.09 15.76
N LYS A 36 3.77 0.15 15.89
CA LYS A 36 4.03 1.21 14.92
C LYS A 36 5.52 1.60 14.84
N GLY A 37 6.22 1.65 15.97
CA GLY A 37 7.65 1.98 15.98
C GLY A 37 8.50 1.02 15.17
N VAL A 38 8.20 -0.28 15.25
CA VAL A 38 8.87 -1.31 14.46
C VAL A 38 8.56 -1.13 12.97
N ALA A 39 7.30 -0.88 12.63
CA ALA A 39 6.89 -0.67 11.24
C ALA A 39 7.55 0.58 10.64
N GLN A 40 7.61 1.67 11.39
CA GLN A 40 8.30 2.89 10.95
C GLN A 40 9.77 2.61 10.63
N LYS A 41 10.46 1.89 11.50
CA LYS A 41 11.85 1.53 11.26
C LYS A 41 12.03 0.69 10.01
N ILE A 42 11.16 -0.29 9.81
CA ILE A 42 11.19 -1.14 8.62
C ILE A 42 11.05 -0.30 7.35
N VAL A 43 10.08 0.60 7.31
CA VAL A 43 9.83 1.45 6.13
C VAL A 43 10.99 2.41 5.90
N TYR A 44 11.50 3.05 6.93
CA TYR A 44 12.63 3.97 6.81
C TYR A 44 13.89 3.25 6.34
N ASP A 45 14.17 2.09 6.88
CA ASP A 45 15.34 1.28 6.48
C ASP A 45 15.17 0.78 5.04
N ALA A 46 13.95 0.41 4.63
CA ALA A 46 13.66 0.03 3.25
C ALA A 46 13.93 1.19 2.29
N PHE A 47 13.53 2.39 2.65
CA PHE A 47 13.77 3.59 1.84
C PHE A 47 15.26 3.93 1.76
N ASP A 48 16.00 3.74 2.83
CA ASP A 48 17.46 3.89 2.81
C ASP A 48 18.12 2.88 1.88
N ILE A 49 17.64 1.63 1.86
CA ILE A 49 18.13 0.59 0.94
C ILE A 49 17.86 0.98 -0.51
N ILE A 50 16.67 1.52 -0.79
CA ILE A 50 16.31 1.98 -2.14
C ILE A 50 17.27 3.07 -2.60
N LYS A 51 17.51 4.06 -1.76
CA LYS A 51 18.42 5.16 -2.05
C LYS A 51 19.84 4.67 -2.32
N GLU A 52 20.30 3.73 -1.51
CA GLU A 52 21.63 3.16 -1.64
C GLU A 52 21.80 2.35 -2.92
N LYS A 53 20.81 1.53 -3.27
CA LYS A 53 20.89 0.64 -4.43
C LYS A 53 20.59 1.33 -5.77
N THR A 54 19.66 2.28 -5.79
CA THR A 54 19.23 2.92 -7.04
C THR A 54 19.80 4.31 -7.21
N GLY A 55 20.20 4.96 -6.14
CA GLY A 55 20.63 6.36 -6.16
C GLY A 55 19.50 7.36 -6.34
N ASN A 56 18.26 6.90 -6.46
CA ASN A 56 17.08 7.74 -6.65
C ASN A 56 16.44 8.09 -5.32
N ASP A 57 15.58 9.12 -5.32
CA ASP A 57 14.77 9.48 -4.16
C ASP A 57 13.82 8.32 -3.82
N PRO A 58 13.89 7.78 -2.60
CA PRO A 58 13.01 6.67 -2.22
C PRO A 58 11.53 7.02 -2.28
N LEU A 59 11.15 8.26 -1.96
CA LEU A 59 9.74 8.69 -2.04
C LEU A 59 9.23 8.64 -3.49
N GLU A 60 10.01 9.13 -4.43
CA GLU A 60 9.67 9.07 -5.86
C GLU A 60 9.55 7.64 -6.35
N THR A 61 10.46 6.77 -5.93
CA THR A 61 10.42 5.34 -6.28
C THR A 61 9.15 4.69 -5.73
N PHE A 62 8.79 5.00 -4.50
CA PHE A 62 7.56 4.50 -3.89
C PHE A 62 6.32 4.99 -4.62
N GLU A 63 6.25 6.27 -4.94
CA GLU A 63 5.11 6.84 -5.67
C GLU A 63 4.97 6.23 -7.06
N ALA A 64 6.07 6.02 -7.78
CA ALA A 64 6.06 5.35 -9.08
C ALA A 64 5.57 3.89 -8.97
N ALA A 65 6.02 3.17 -7.95
CA ALA A 65 5.56 1.82 -7.68
C ALA A 65 4.06 1.79 -7.40
N MET A 66 3.55 2.75 -6.64
CA MET A 66 2.10 2.87 -6.38
C MET A 66 1.31 3.06 -7.66
N GLU A 67 1.76 3.93 -8.56
CA GLU A 67 1.08 4.14 -9.84
C GLU A 67 1.02 2.85 -10.67
N ASN A 68 2.09 2.07 -10.64
CA ASN A 68 2.16 0.81 -11.38
C ASN A 68 1.27 -0.29 -10.79
N VAL A 69 1.01 -0.25 -9.51
CA VAL A 69 0.26 -1.30 -8.79
C VAL A 69 -1.23 -0.96 -8.65
N MET A 70 -1.58 0.32 -8.50
CA MET A 70 -2.96 0.72 -8.27
C MET A 70 -3.88 0.33 -9.43
N PRO A 71 -4.97 -0.41 -9.14
CA PRO A 71 -5.90 -0.83 -10.20
C PRO A 71 -6.83 0.31 -10.61
N VAL A 72 -7.15 0.37 -11.90
CA VAL A 72 -8.17 1.30 -12.43
C VAL A 72 -9.55 0.67 -12.35
N LEU A 73 -9.63 -0.63 -12.60
CA LEU A 73 -10.88 -1.39 -12.61
C LEU A 73 -10.77 -2.59 -11.68
N GLU A 74 -11.90 -2.95 -11.09
CA GLU A 74 -12.02 -4.22 -10.38
C GLU A 74 -13.25 -4.96 -10.88
N VAL A 75 -13.28 -6.26 -10.67
CA VAL A 75 -14.35 -7.13 -11.13
C VAL A 75 -15.26 -7.44 -9.97
N LYS A 76 -16.56 -7.20 -10.15
CA LYS A 76 -17.58 -7.54 -9.15
C LYS A 76 -18.49 -8.62 -9.71
N ALA A 77 -18.69 -9.67 -8.93
CA ALA A 77 -19.61 -10.72 -9.28
C ALA A 77 -21.05 -10.21 -9.22
N ARG A 78 -21.80 -10.42 -10.29
CA ARG A 78 -23.22 -10.04 -10.35
C ARG A 78 -24.05 -11.22 -10.86
N ARG A 79 -25.10 -11.53 -10.13
CA ARG A 79 -25.98 -12.65 -10.48
C ARG A 79 -27.17 -12.15 -11.28
N VAL A 80 -27.29 -12.64 -12.50
CA VAL A 80 -28.40 -12.30 -13.41
C VAL A 80 -28.95 -13.60 -14.02
N GLY A 81 -30.24 -13.86 -13.84
CA GLY A 81 -30.90 -15.03 -14.45
C GLY A 81 -30.31 -16.37 -14.06
N GLY A 82 -29.79 -16.52 -12.82
CA GLY A 82 -29.20 -17.76 -12.34
C GLY A 82 -27.73 -17.97 -12.72
N ALA A 83 -27.16 -17.13 -13.59
CA ALA A 83 -25.74 -17.14 -13.93
C ALA A 83 -24.99 -16.04 -13.20
N THR A 84 -23.73 -16.31 -12.84
CA THR A 84 -22.86 -15.32 -12.20
C THR A 84 -21.94 -14.70 -13.26
N TYR A 85 -22.01 -13.39 -13.41
CA TYR A 85 -21.14 -12.63 -14.31
C TYR A 85 -20.21 -11.76 -13.53
N GLN A 86 -19.02 -11.59 -14.04
CA GLN A 86 -18.06 -10.63 -13.50
C GLN A 86 -18.17 -9.32 -14.28
N VAL A 87 -18.56 -8.26 -13.57
CA VAL A 87 -18.77 -6.95 -14.17
C VAL A 87 -17.62 -6.03 -13.76
N PRO A 88 -16.88 -5.44 -14.70
CA PRO A 88 -15.83 -4.48 -14.38
C PRO A 88 -16.44 -3.18 -13.84
N LEU A 89 -15.89 -2.68 -12.76
CA LEU A 89 -16.30 -1.43 -12.14
C LEU A 89 -15.06 -0.54 -11.95
N GLU A 90 -15.27 0.76 -12.15
CA GLU A 90 -14.23 1.73 -11.90
C GLU A 90 -13.94 1.80 -10.40
N VAL A 91 -12.66 1.79 -10.04
CA VAL A 91 -12.22 1.83 -8.65
C VAL A 91 -12.08 3.29 -8.20
N ARG A 92 -12.67 3.63 -7.07
CA ARG A 92 -12.54 4.97 -6.48
C ARG A 92 -11.07 5.23 -6.08
N PRO A 93 -10.59 6.50 -6.17
CA PRO A 93 -9.20 6.81 -5.85
C PRO A 93 -8.72 6.33 -4.49
N GLU A 94 -9.57 6.42 -3.46
CA GLU A 94 -9.23 5.97 -2.11
C GLU A 94 -9.03 4.46 -2.04
N ARG A 95 -9.90 3.71 -2.73
CA ARG A 95 -9.78 2.25 -2.78
C ARG A 95 -8.60 1.83 -3.64
N ARG A 96 -8.29 2.56 -4.70
CA ARG A 96 -7.08 2.31 -5.51
C ARG A 96 -5.83 2.38 -4.65
N GLN A 97 -5.73 3.41 -3.83
CA GLN A 97 -4.62 3.60 -2.91
C GLN A 97 -4.55 2.49 -1.87
N THR A 98 -5.68 2.15 -1.24
CA THR A 98 -5.77 1.08 -0.25
C THR A 98 -5.36 -0.27 -0.83
N LEU A 99 -5.86 -0.61 -2.02
CA LEU A 99 -5.51 -1.86 -2.69
C LEU A 99 -4.04 -1.90 -3.08
N GLY A 100 -3.51 -0.79 -3.61
CA GLY A 100 -2.10 -0.70 -3.99
C GLY A 100 -1.18 -0.94 -2.80
N LEU A 101 -1.44 -0.28 -1.68
CA LEU A 101 -0.66 -0.46 -0.45
C LEU A 101 -0.77 -1.88 0.10
N ARG A 102 -1.97 -2.44 0.10
CA ARG A 102 -2.20 -3.80 0.56
C ARG A 102 -1.42 -4.81 -0.28
N TRP A 103 -1.45 -4.67 -1.59
CA TRP A 103 -0.76 -5.58 -2.50
C TRP A 103 0.76 -5.45 -2.40
N ILE A 104 1.28 -4.24 -2.31
CA ILE A 104 2.72 -4.02 -2.10
C ILE A 104 3.18 -4.75 -0.83
N THR A 105 2.47 -4.57 0.27
CA THR A 105 2.82 -5.19 1.55
C THR A 105 2.69 -6.71 1.49
N LEU A 106 1.59 -7.21 0.92
CA LEU A 106 1.33 -8.64 0.82
C LEU A 106 2.40 -9.36 0.01
N TYR A 107 2.73 -8.84 -1.18
CA TYR A 107 3.71 -9.46 -2.05
C TYR A 107 5.15 -9.28 -1.53
N ALA A 108 5.42 -8.19 -0.84
CA ALA A 108 6.71 -8.03 -0.16
C ALA A 108 6.93 -9.14 0.88
N ARG A 109 5.90 -9.47 1.65
CA ARG A 109 5.98 -10.56 2.65
C ARG A 109 6.24 -11.93 2.04
N GLN A 110 5.86 -12.14 0.79
CA GLN A 110 6.06 -13.40 0.08
C GLN A 110 7.45 -13.55 -0.55
N ARG A 111 8.26 -12.51 -0.54
CA ARG A 111 9.60 -12.56 -1.11
C ARG A 111 10.54 -13.40 -0.23
N SER A 112 11.64 -13.86 -0.84
CA SER A 112 12.59 -14.76 -0.20
C SER A 112 13.68 -14.06 0.62
N GLU A 113 13.75 -12.73 0.58
CA GLU A 113 14.75 -11.98 1.33
C GLU A 113 14.59 -12.21 2.85
N ARG A 114 15.67 -12.04 3.58
CA ARG A 114 15.72 -12.43 4.98
C ARG A 114 14.91 -11.51 5.90
N THR A 115 14.96 -10.20 5.67
CA THR A 115 14.28 -9.21 6.52
C THR A 115 13.17 -8.51 5.75
N MET A 116 12.17 -8.01 6.49
CA MET A 116 11.06 -7.29 5.87
C MET A 116 11.51 -5.99 5.19
N LYS A 117 12.49 -5.29 5.75
CA LYS A 117 13.04 -4.08 5.15
C LYS A 117 13.65 -4.35 3.78
N GLU A 118 14.36 -5.45 3.63
CA GLU A 118 14.93 -5.87 2.34
C GLU A 118 13.82 -6.30 1.37
N ARG A 119 12.84 -7.07 1.84
CA ARG A 119 11.70 -7.50 1.04
C ARG A 119 10.92 -6.32 0.48
N LEU A 120 10.63 -5.35 1.33
CA LEU A 120 9.88 -4.16 0.92
C LEU A 120 10.68 -3.32 -0.07
N ALA A 121 11.96 -3.07 0.21
CA ALA A 121 12.83 -2.29 -0.66
C ALA A 121 12.93 -2.89 -2.06
N LEU A 122 13.21 -4.20 -2.15
CA LEU A 122 13.36 -4.88 -3.43
C LEU A 122 12.03 -4.99 -4.18
N SER A 123 10.93 -5.17 -3.45
CA SER A 123 9.59 -5.15 -4.05
C SER A 123 9.31 -3.81 -4.73
N LEU A 124 9.59 -2.70 -4.06
CA LEU A 124 9.39 -1.36 -4.62
C LEU A 124 10.31 -1.07 -5.79
N ILE A 125 11.56 -1.54 -5.74
CA ILE A 125 12.51 -1.35 -6.85
C ILE A 125 12.05 -2.12 -8.09
N HIS A 126 11.54 -3.34 -7.94
CA HIS A 126 11.16 -4.20 -9.07
C HIS A 126 9.80 -3.87 -9.68
N ILE A 127 8.95 -3.14 -9.00
CA ILE A 127 7.64 -2.75 -9.53
C ILE A 127 7.79 -1.67 -10.65
#